data_2a04dbe492472c5e7e3047b7580a2362
#
_entry.id   2a04dbe492472c5e7e3047b7580a2362
#
_cell.length_a   1.000
_cell.length_b   1.000
_cell.length_c   1.000
_cell.angle_alpha   90.00
_cell.angle_beta   90.00
_cell.angle_gamma   90.00
#
_symmetry.space_group_name_H-M   'P 1'
#
loop_
_entity.id
_entity.type
_entity.pdbx_description
1 polymer ?
#
loop_
_entity_poly.entity_id
_entity_poly.type
_entity_poly.pdbx_seq_one_letter_code
_entity_poly.pdbx_strand_id
1 'polypeptide(L)'
;MRRPLVVIVLLALVALPACGSDSGGGSGSGENCTVLVDYNHDEITASFLTYFPRSISVHPGDTITFKQAWTGEPHSVTLGTLTDGLMREVLPLVEKYPEVESSEQLRAVDPAAYEVYRRVCLDNGKLEENPESICPALPDMASFGGPDVLTMNQNGAQPCYLDSGVPPQDKDTPCPKREQPPFNGRQSFYNSGYIHYEGAQGNTFKMTLAEDIKPGNYQYYCNLHSPFAMAGAIEVKPKSTSVPSQSEVDRKAREEIQRDAAPLLEGFEEAKAGKASIDGETPFKGNLAGYYKDDFEHAFLSEFIPNPIKAKVGEKVTWFVSGHTVSFDVPRYFPIATVAKNGTVTFNPRAVKAIDSPVPEPPEAGGGPPGEGPPPKPADVDAGRWDGKGFISSGLPDGDINWSLTFTKAGTYKYACLIHPRMVGEVQVSG
;
A
#
# COMPACT_ATOMS: atom_id res chain seq x y z
N MET A 1 38.39 10.16 34.16
CA MET A 1 37.10 10.86 34.14
C MET A 1 36.85 11.37 32.71
N ARG A 2 36.06 10.62 31.92
CA ARG A 2 35.68 11.02 30.55
C ARG A 2 34.25 11.54 30.60
N ARG A 3 34.04 12.80 30.22
CA ARG A 3 32.72 13.43 30.15
C ARG A 3 31.97 12.92 28.88
N PRO A 4 30.69 12.58 28.94
CA PRO A 4 29.93 12.27 27.78
C PRO A 4 29.61 13.56 27.00
N LEU A 5 29.82 13.50 25.70
CA LEU A 5 29.43 14.52 24.74
C LEU A 5 27.93 14.35 24.49
N VAL A 6 27.12 15.31 24.95
CA VAL A 6 25.67 15.36 24.59
C VAL A 6 25.59 16.05 23.24
N VAL A 7 25.24 15.28 22.22
CA VAL A 7 24.91 15.81 20.88
C VAL A 7 23.44 16.23 20.94
N ILE A 8 23.19 17.54 20.96
CA ILE A 8 21.88 18.13 20.82
C ILE A 8 21.60 18.19 19.31
N VAL A 9 20.75 17.30 18.80
CA VAL A 9 20.20 17.39 17.43
C VAL A 9 19.12 18.46 17.44
N LEU A 10 19.41 19.60 16.85
CA LEU A 10 18.40 20.61 16.56
C LEU A 10 17.53 20.13 15.39
N LEU A 11 16.34 19.62 15.70
CA LEU A 11 15.28 19.44 14.72
C LEU A 11 14.79 20.85 14.29
N ALA A 12 15.05 21.20 13.05
CA ALA A 12 14.42 22.36 12.43
C ALA A 12 12.92 22.09 12.26
N LEU A 13 12.11 22.62 13.15
CA LEU A 13 10.65 22.68 12.98
C LEU A 13 10.35 23.60 11.80
N VAL A 14 10.00 23.01 10.67
CA VAL A 14 9.30 23.74 9.59
C VAL A 14 7.86 23.90 10.07
N ALA A 15 7.49 25.12 10.45
CA ALA A 15 6.12 25.47 10.78
C ALA A 15 5.24 25.33 9.54
N LEU A 16 4.39 24.30 9.50
CA LEU A 16 3.33 24.13 8.50
C LEU A 16 2.08 24.90 8.96
N PRO A 17 1.27 25.43 8.03
CA PRO A 17 0.05 26.18 8.37
C PRO A 17 -0.99 25.28 9.05
N ALA A 18 -1.81 25.88 9.91
CA ALA A 18 -2.80 25.23 10.76
C ALA A 18 -4.07 24.80 10.00
N CYS A 19 -4.71 23.73 10.46
CA CYS A 19 -6.08 23.31 10.07
C CYS A 19 -7.14 24.00 10.93
N GLY A 20 -6.94 25.18 11.38
CA GLY A 20 -7.84 25.99 12.21
C GLY A 20 -7.17 27.30 12.53
N SER A 21 -7.92 28.40 12.47
CA SER A 21 -7.38 29.75 12.65
C SER A 21 -6.86 29.96 14.08
N ASP A 22 -5.59 30.28 14.20
CA ASP A 22 -5.15 31.15 15.28
C ASP A 22 -5.77 32.53 15.03
N SER A 23 -6.53 32.99 15.99
CA SER A 23 -7.31 34.21 16.00
C SER A 23 -6.54 35.45 15.53
N GLY A 24 -6.70 35.79 14.27
CA GLY A 24 -6.23 37.04 13.66
C GLY A 24 -7.04 37.33 12.40
N GLY A 25 -8.05 38.19 12.51
CA GLY A 25 -9.06 38.49 11.51
C GLY A 25 -8.53 38.70 10.10
N GLY A 26 -8.93 37.84 9.19
CA GLY A 26 -8.75 37.95 7.76
C GLY A 26 -9.79 37.08 7.06
N SER A 27 -10.73 37.69 6.35
CA SER A 27 -11.79 37.00 5.62
C SER A 27 -11.26 36.21 4.43
N GLY A 28 -11.58 34.92 4.34
CA GLY A 28 -11.84 34.26 3.07
C GLY A 28 -10.68 33.50 2.38
N SER A 29 -9.90 32.73 3.10
CA SER A 29 -9.17 31.61 2.47
C SER A 29 -9.40 30.33 3.29
N GLY A 30 -9.93 29.29 2.66
CA GLY A 30 -10.07 27.98 3.29
C GLY A 30 -8.71 27.53 3.85
N GLU A 31 -8.76 26.91 5.01
CA GLU A 31 -7.55 26.45 5.70
C GLU A 31 -7.03 25.15 5.08
N ASN A 32 -5.72 24.95 5.19
CA ASN A 32 -5.07 23.77 4.64
C ASN A 32 -4.77 22.76 5.74
N CYS A 33 -5.24 21.52 5.57
CA CYS A 33 -4.96 20.40 6.44
C CYS A 33 -4.12 19.35 5.71
N THR A 34 -3.09 18.83 6.35
CA THR A 34 -2.21 17.81 5.75
C THR A 34 -2.43 16.46 6.41
N VAL A 35 -2.65 15.44 5.58
CA VAL A 35 -2.70 14.03 5.94
C VAL A 35 -1.51 13.34 5.28
N LEU A 36 -0.73 12.57 6.04
CA LEU A 36 0.34 11.76 5.49
C LEU A 36 -0.28 10.49 4.86
N VAL A 37 0.24 10.10 3.72
CA VAL A 37 -0.15 8.89 3.02
C VAL A 37 1.01 7.92 3.17
N ASP A 38 0.81 6.89 3.99
CA ASP A 38 1.85 5.99 4.48
C ASP A 38 3.03 6.73 5.16
N TYR A 39 4.10 6.04 5.57
CA TYR A 39 5.18 6.68 6.32
C TYR A 39 6.52 5.94 6.20
N ASN A 40 7.61 6.69 6.00
CA ASN A 40 8.97 6.18 6.15
C ASN A 40 9.41 6.24 7.62
N HIS A 41 9.42 5.08 8.29
CA HIS A 41 9.92 5.00 9.67
C HIS A 41 11.45 5.08 9.69
N ASP A 42 12.03 5.69 10.77
CA ASP A 42 13.48 5.91 10.84
C ASP A 42 14.26 4.62 11.13
N GLU A 43 13.69 3.70 11.91
CA GLU A 43 14.38 2.50 12.43
C GLU A 43 14.13 1.25 11.59
N ILE A 44 13.00 1.17 10.90
CA ILE A 44 12.59 0.02 10.08
C ILE A 44 12.10 0.45 8.71
N THR A 45 12.23 -0.42 7.73
CA THR A 45 11.52 -0.28 6.46
C THR A 45 10.23 -1.08 6.58
N ALA A 46 9.10 -0.40 6.51
CA ALA A 46 7.78 -1.02 6.64
C ALA A 46 6.77 -0.27 5.78
N SER A 47 5.81 -0.98 5.21
CA SER A 47 4.61 -0.41 4.61
C SER A 47 3.50 -0.45 5.65
N PHE A 48 3.01 0.73 6.05
CA PHE A 48 1.94 0.83 7.05
C PHE A 48 0.56 0.67 6.45
N LEU A 49 0.41 0.93 5.14
CA LEU A 49 -0.85 0.92 4.42
C LEU A 49 -1.92 1.77 5.11
N THR A 50 -1.54 2.96 5.55
CA THR A 50 -2.38 3.82 6.39
C THR A 50 -2.27 5.28 6.01
N TYR A 51 -3.36 6.03 6.22
CA TYR A 51 -3.35 7.49 6.21
C TYR A 51 -3.17 7.99 7.65
N PHE A 52 -2.22 8.92 7.86
CA PHE A 52 -1.94 9.47 9.18
C PHE A 52 -2.27 10.96 9.29
N PRO A 53 -3.21 11.36 10.15
CA PRO A 53 -4.08 10.47 10.93
C PRO A 53 -5.16 9.83 10.07
N ARG A 54 -5.71 8.69 10.51
CA ARG A 54 -6.80 7.95 9.84
C ARG A 54 -8.08 8.78 9.69
N SER A 55 -8.27 9.76 10.55
CA SER A 55 -9.43 10.65 10.48
C SER A 55 -9.07 12.08 10.84
N ILE A 56 -9.66 13.02 10.09
CA ILE A 56 -9.54 14.47 10.29
C ILE A 56 -10.91 15.12 10.36
N SER A 57 -11.00 16.27 11.04
CA SER A 57 -12.19 17.11 11.03
C SER A 57 -11.87 18.45 10.37
N VAL A 58 -12.72 18.90 9.49
CA VAL A 58 -12.54 20.10 8.64
C VAL A 58 -13.87 20.84 8.44
N HIS A 59 -13.83 22.04 7.85
CA HIS A 59 -15.02 22.82 7.47
C HIS A 59 -15.30 22.78 5.96
N PRO A 60 -16.52 23.11 5.54
CA PRO A 60 -16.79 23.45 4.14
C PRO A 60 -15.87 24.58 3.66
N GLY A 61 -15.27 24.41 2.48
CA GLY A 61 -14.33 25.35 1.88
C GLY A 61 -12.86 25.07 2.20
N ASP A 62 -12.54 24.21 3.19
CA ASP A 62 -11.17 23.85 3.52
C ASP A 62 -10.52 23.02 2.42
N THR A 63 -9.19 23.04 2.38
CA THR A 63 -8.38 22.21 1.48
C THR A 63 -7.60 21.18 2.27
N ILE A 64 -7.72 19.92 1.88
CA ILE A 64 -6.96 18.80 2.44
C ILE A 64 -5.81 18.48 1.49
N THR A 65 -4.59 18.43 2.02
CA THR A 65 -3.41 18.00 1.29
C THR A 65 -3.03 16.59 1.73
N PHE A 66 -3.19 15.62 0.85
CA PHE A 66 -2.66 14.29 1.03
C PHE A 66 -1.22 14.26 0.54
N LYS A 67 -0.29 13.95 1.43
CA LYS A 67 1.15 13.96 1.15
C LYS A 67 1.73 12.57 1.33
N GLN A 68 2.18 11.97 0.23
CA GLN A 68 2.91 10.71 0.28
C GLN A 68 4.19 10.87 1.11
N ALA A 69 4.32 10.09 2.17
CA ALA A 69 5.46 10.06 3.08
C ALA A 69 6.17 8.69 3.09
N TRP A 70 5.93 7.90 2.05
CA TRP A 70 6.51 6.58 1.81
C TRP A 70 7.28 6.54 0.48
N THR A 71 8.33 5.74 0.40
CA THR A 71 9.19 5.60 -0.78
C THR A 71 8.97 4.30 -1.57
N GLY A 72 8.08 3.43 -1.11
CA GLY A 72 7.71 2.20 -1.79
C GLY A 72 6.67 2.41 -2.89
N GLU A 73 5.58 1.69 -2.81
CA GLU A 73 4.48 1.77 -3.77
C GLU A 73 3.71 3.10 -3.69
N PRO A 74 3.15 3.57 -4.80
CA PRO A 74 2.30 4.75 -4.81
C PRO A 74 0.92 4.42 -4.25
N HIS A 75 0.27 5.38 -3.60
CA HIS A 75 -1.08 5.26 -3.07
C HIS A 75 -2.03 6.25 -3.74
N SER A 76 -3.35 6.01 -3.61
CA SER A 76 -4.39 6.91 -4.10
C SER A 76 -5.34 7.33 -2.97
N VAL A 77 -6.19 8.31 -3.26
CA VAL A 77 -7.30 8.75 -2.39
C VAL A 77 -8.57 8.72 -3.22
N THR A 78 -9.49 7.85 -2.88
CA THR A 78 -10.72 7.62 -3.64
C THR A 78 -11.94 7.79 -2.73
N LEU A 79 -12.88 8.64 -3.17
CA LEU A 79 -14.10 8.98 -2.45
C LEU A 79 -15.29 8.95 -3.41
N GLY A 80 -16.48 9.12 -2.85
CA GLY A 80 -17.72 9.29 -3.58
C GLY A 80 -18.83 8.40 -3.08
N THR A 81 -20.04 8.59 -3.62
CA THR A 81 -21.20 7.82 -3.15
C THR A 81 -21.12 6.33 -3.43
N LEU A 82 -20.36 5.92 -4.47
CA LEU A 82 -20.04 4.51 -4.73
C LEU A 82 -19.12 3.94 -3.66
N THR A 83 -18.06 4.68 -3.31
CA THR A 83 -17.13 4.31 -2.23
C THR A 83 -17.84 4.22 -0.88
N ASP A 84 -18.71 5.20 -0.58
CA ASP A 84 -19.47 5.21 0.67
C ASP A 84 -20.37 3.99 0.86
N GLY A 85 -21.00 3.51 -0.22
CA GLY A 85 -21.81 2.30 -0.18
C GLY A 85 -20.95 1.07 0.16
N LEU A 86 -19.80 0.92 -0.50
CA LEU A 86 -18.85 -0.14 -0.22
C LEU A 86 -18.40 -0.10 1.25
N MET A 87 -17.87 1.03 1.70
CA MET A 87 -17.25 1.17 3.02
C MET A 87 -18.23 1.00 4.19
N ARG A 88 -19.46 1.47 4.04
CA ARG A 88 -20.44 1.47 5.15
C ARG A 88 -21.35 0.26 5.18
N GLU A 89 -21.61 -0.35 4.04
CA GLU A 89 -22.64 -1.36 3.92
C GLU A 89 -22.07 -2.74 3.60
N VAL A 90 -21.04 -2.83 2.77
CA VAL A 90 -20.48 -4.11 2.32
C VAL A 90 -19.35 -4.58 3.22
N LEU A 91 -18.41 -3.71 3.62
CA LEU A 91 -17.32 -4.10 4.51
C LEU A 91 -17.81 -4.77 5.80
N PRO A 92 -18.82 -4.24 6.51
CA PRO A 92 -19.35 -4.93 7.70
C PRO A 92 -19.95 -6.31 7.40
N LEU A 93 -20.39 -6.58 6.18
CA LEU A 93 -20.85 -7.91 5.79
C LEU A 93 -19.67 -8.88 5.61
N VAL A 94 -18.58 -8.42 5.01
CA VAL A 94 -17.37 -9.24 4.86
C VAL A 94 -16.78 -9.59 6.22
N GLU A 95 -16.70 -8.63 7.14
CA GLU A 95 -16.27 -8.89 8.52
C GLU A 95 -17.18 -9.86 9.27
N LYS A 96 -18.50 -9.79 9.02
CA LYS A 96 -19.48 -10.69 9.64
C LYS A 96 -19.45 -12.10 9.08
N TYR A 97 -19.07 -12.25 7.83
CA TYR A 97 -19.07 -13.53 7.10
C TYR A 97 -17.69 -13.81 6.47
N PRO A 98 -16.64 -13.96 7.27
CA PRO A 98 -15.27 -14.09 6.75
C PRO A 98 -15.04 -15.34 5.89
N GLU A 99 -15.91 -16.34 6.01
CA GLU A 99 -15.84 -17.61 5.26
C GLU A 99 -16.62 -17.59 3.94
N VAL A 100 -17.28 -16.45 3.62
CA VAL A 100 -18.09 -16.31 2.42
C VAL A 100 -17.26 -15.69 1.32
N GLU A 101 -17.04 -16.44 0.25
CA GLU A 101 -16.16 -16.09 -0.85
C GLU A 101 -16.92 -15.63 -2.11
N SER A 102 -18.25 -15.87 -2.16
CA SER A 102 -19.05 -15.49 -3.32
C SER A 102 -20.42 -14.91 -2.96
N SER A 103 -20.98 -14.15 -3.89
CA SER A 103 -22.34 -13.61 -3.75
C SER A 103 -23.41 -14.70 -3.60
N GLU A 104 -23.22 -15.86 -4.24
CA GLU A 104 -24.13 -17.00 -4.11
C GLU A 104 -24.08 -17.62 -2.74
N GLN A 105 -22.88 -17.77 -2.17
CA GLN A 105 -22.70 -18.23 -0.78
C GLN A 105 -23.33 -17.23 0.20
N LEU A 106 -23.12 -15.92 0.01
CA LEU A 106 -23.75 -14.90 0.84
C LEU A 106 -25.28 -15.01 0.78
N ARG A 107 -25.83 -15.20 -0.42
CA ARG A 107 -27.28 -15.40 -0.60
C ARG A 107 -27.81 -16.62 0.11
N ALA A 108 -27.03 -17.70 0.13
CA ALA A 108 -27.42 -18.94 0.81
C ALA A 108 -27.38 -18.80 2.35
N VAL A 109 -26.40 -18.07 2.88
CA VAL A 109 -26.20 -17.89 4.32
C VAL A 109 -27.10 -16.78 4.89
N ASP A 110 -27.20 -15.64 4.20
CA ASP A 110 -28.00 -14.49 4.62
C ASP A 110 -28.59 -13.75 3.41
N PRO A 111 -29.82 -14.09 3.00
CA PRO A 111 -30.51 -13.42 1.89
C PRO A 111 -30.65 -11.89 2.05
N ALA A 112 -30.75 -11.40 3.30
CA ALA A 112 -30.89 -9.96 3.57
C ALA A 112 -29.54 -9.25 3.36
N ALA A 113 -28.44 -9.84 3.79
CA ALA A 113 -27.09 -9.36 3.50
C ALA A 113 -26.80 -9.38 2.00
N TYR A 114 -27.23 -10.42 1.28
CA TYR A 114 -27.12 -10.47 -0.18
C TYR A 114 -27.86 -9.32 -0.87
N GLU A 115 -29.05 -8.92 -0.41
CA GLU A 115 -29.77 -7.77 -0.98
C GLU A 115 -29.00 -6.44 -0.79
N VAL A 116 -28.30 -6.28 0.33
CA VAL A 116 -27.41 -5.13 0.55
C VAL A 116 -26.25 -5.17 -0.45
N TYR A 117 -25.57 -6.31 -0.53
CA TYR A 117 -24.47 -6.53 -1.48
C TYR A 117 -24.92 -6.27 -2.92
N ARG A 118 -26.03 -6.88 -3.34
CA ARG A 118 -26.59 -6.72 -4.68
C ARG A 118 -26.82 -5.26 -5.03
N ARG A 119 -27.47 -4.52 -4.12
CA ARG A 119 -27.77 -3.11 -4.31
C ARG A 119 -26.50 -2.26 -4.44
N VAL A 120 -25.51 -2.50 -3.61
CA VAL A 120 -24.27 -1.69 -3.55
C VAL A 120 -23.31 -2.11 -4.66
N CYS A 121 -23.08 -3.40 -4.84
CA CYS A 121 -22.03 -3.92 -5.72
C CYS A 121 -22.51 -4.29 -7.13
N LEU A 122 -23.75 -4.74 -7.29
CA LEU A 122 -24.25 -5.19 -8.60
C LEU A 122 -25.15 -4.16 -9.28
N ASP A 123 -26.09 -3.56 -8.58
CA ASP A 123 -27.06 -2.62 -9.17
C ASP A 123 -26.46 -1.24 -9.47
N ASN A 124 -25.46 -0.82 -8.70
CA ASN A 124 -24.85 0.51 -8.83
C ASN A 124 -23.87 0.64 -10.00
N GLY A 125 -23.80 -0.28 -10.90
CA GLY A 125 -23.02 0.04 -12.05
C GLY A 125 -22.47 -1.08 -12.88
N LYS A 126 -23.07 -2.23 -12.91
CA LYS A 126 -22.60 -3.30 -13.78
C LYS A 126 -21.13 -3.64 -13.56
N LEU A 127 -20.72 -3.66 -12.29
CA LEU A 127 -19.46 -4.27 -11.92
C LEU A 127 -19.56 -5.71 -12.41
N GLU A 128 -18.63 -6.13 -13.24
CA GLU A 128 -18.55 -7.53 -13.62
C GLU A 128 -18.38 -8.32 -12.32
N GLU A 129 -19.29 -9.23 -12.08
CA GLU A 129 -19.24 -10.10 -10.93
C GLU A 129 -17.96 -10.92 -11.03
N ASN A 130 -17.00 -10.65 -10.17
CA ASN A 130 -15.97 -11.63 -9.90
C ASN A 130 -16.62 -12.70 -9.02
N PRO A 131 -16.86 -13.91 -9.50
CA PRO A 131 -17.56 -14.95 -8.74
C PRO A 131 -16.83 -15.32 -7.44
N GLU A 132 -15.57 -14.96 -7.31
CA GLU A 132 -14.71 -15.22 -6.15
C GLU A 132 -14.63 -14.03 -5.17
N SER A 133 -15.27 -12.91 -5.46
CA SER A 133 -15.23 -11.71 -4.61
C SER A 133 -16.63 -11.31 -4.14
N ILE A 134 -16.79 -11.02 -2.85
CA ILE A 134 -18.04 -10.52 -2.30
C ILE A 134 -18.39 -9.12 -2.81
N CYS A 135 -17.38 -8.33 -3.13
CA CYS A 135 -17.54 -7.08 -3.87
C CYS A 135 -16.23 -6.81 -4.61
N PRO A 136 -16.22 -6.90 -5.93
CA PRO A 136 -15.03 -6.50 -6.66
C PRO A 136 -14.70 -5.07 -6.28
N ALA A 137 -13.44 -4.80 -6.03
CA ALA A 137 -12.99 -3.48 -5.64
C ALA A 137 -13.44 -2.45 -6.67
N LEU A 138 -14.07 -1.40 -6.23
CA LEU A 138 -14.57 -0.30 -7.04
C LEU A 138 -13.47 0.73 -7.32
N PRO A 139 -13.26 1.15 -8.54
CA PRO A 139 -13.08 0.35 -9.74
C PRO A 139 -11.87 -0.53 -9.54
N ASP A 140 -11.92 -1.76 -9.98
CA ASP A 140 -10.89 -2.78 -9.74
C ASP A 140 -9.56 -2.21 -9.30
N MET A 141 -9.11 -2.61 -8.14
CA MET A 141 -7.75 -2.32 -7.70
C MET A 141 -6.79 -2.63 -8.84
N ALA A 142 -5.67 -1.96 -8.87
CA ALA A 142 -4.60 -2.32 -9.76
C ALA A 142 -4.40 -3.83 -9.66
N SER A 143 -5.03 -4.57 -10.55
CA SER A 143 -4.71 -5.97 -10.68
C SER A 143 -3.24 -5.99 -11.10
N PHE A 144 -2.39 -6.61 -10.29
CA PHE A 144 -1.16 -7.15 -10.80
C PHE A 144 -1.63 -8.21 -11.80
N GLY A 145 -2.06 -7.78 -12.98
CA GLY A 145 -2.55 -8.68 -14.00
C GLY A 145 -1.49 -9.72 -14.28
N GLY A 146 -1.94 -10.91 -14.63
CA GLY A 146 -1.05 -12.02 -14.97
C GLY A 146 0.05 -11.64 -15.95
N PRO A 147 0.92 -12.56 -16.30
CA PRO A 147 2.22 -12.34 -16.93
C PRO A 147 2.24 -11.40 -18.16
N ASP A 148 1.11 -11.19 -18.78
CA ASP A 148 1.02 -10.40 -20.02
C ASP A 148 0.45 -8.98 -19.84
N VAL A 149 -0.05 -8.61 -18.65
CA VAL A 149 -0.73 -7.33 -18.43
C VAL A 149 0.01 -6.48 -17.40
N LEU A 150 0.88 -5.61 -17.90
CA LEU A 150 1.62 -4.63 -17.10
C LEU A 150 0.85 -3.31 -16.95
N THR A 151 -0.43 -3.29 -17.32
CA THR A 151 -1.29 -2.12 -17.19
C THR A 151 -2.10 -2.19 -15.92
N MET A 152 -2.01 -1.14 -15.11
CA MET A 152 -2.89 -0.93 -13.96
C MET A 152 -4.29 -0.56 -14.45
N ASN A 153 -5.31 -0.77 -13.61
CA ASN A 153 -6.62 -0.20 -13.85
C ASN A 153 -6.51 1.33 -14.00
N GLN A 154 -6.71 1.81 -15.21
CA GLN A 154 -6.51 3.22 -15.53
C GLN A 154 -7.51 4.12 -14.80
N ASN A 155 -8.70 3.62 -14.51
CA ASN A 155 -9.74 4.37 -13.81
C ASN A 155 -9.41 4.57 -12.34
N GLY A 156 -8.73 3.60 -11.72
CA GLY A 156 -8.22 3.72 -10.34
C GLY A 156 -6.89 4.47 -10.25
N ALA A 157 -6.06 4.40 -11.31
CA ALA A 157 -4.71 4.93 -11.32
C ALA A 157 -4.59 6.40 -11.70
N GLN A 158 -5.58 6.95 -12.44
CA GLN A 158 -5.57 8.33 -12.93
C GLN A 158 -6.54 9.21 -12.14
N PRO A 159 -6.25 10.52 -12.03
CA PRO A 159 -7.22 11.48 -11.52
C PRO A 159 -8.52 11.40 -12.33
N CYS A 160 -9.60 11.06 -11.68
CA CYS A 160 -10.87 10.82 -12.31
C CYS A 160 -12.01 11.34 -11.46
N TYR A 161 -13.01 11.91 -12.14
CA TYR A 161 -14.23 12.36 -11.52
C TYR A 161 -15.40 11.92 -12.38
N LEU A 162 -16.35 11.22 -11.78
CA LEU A 162 -17.60 10.80 -12.42
C LEU A 162 -18.80 11.37 -11.65
N ASP A 163 -19.73 11.93 -12.38
CA ASP A 163 -21.00 12.45 -11.87
C ASP A 163 -22.22 11.63 -12.29
N SER A 164 -21.99 10.62 -13.12
CA SER A 164 -23.05 9.77 -13.68
C SER A 164 -23.53 8.65 -12.74
N GLY A 165 -22.80 8.36 -11.67
CA GLY A 165 -23.07 7.21 -10.79
C GLY A 165 -22.71 5.85 -11.38
N VAL A 166 -22.13 5.83 -12.58
CA VAL A 166 -21.71 4.60 -13.25
C VAL A 166 -20.21 4.46 -13.10
N PRO A 167 -19.70 3.39 -12.44
CA PRO A 167 -18.27 3.10 -12.38
C PRO A 167 -17.72 2.92 -13.80
N PRO A 168 -16.44 3.18 -14.01
CA PRO A 168 -15.74 2.81 -15.23
C PRO A 168 -15.86 1.31 -15.47
N GLN A 169 -16.23 0.92 -16.68
CA GLN A 169 -16.53 -0.47 -17.03
C GLN A 169 -15.34 -1.20 -17.63
N ASP A 170 -14.36 -0.46 -18.09
CA ASP A 170 -13.20 -0.99 -18.79
C ASP A 170 -11.93 -0.60 -18.05
N LYS A 171 -11.29 -1.60 -17.44
CA LYS A 171 -10.07 -1.42 -16.67
C LYS A 171 -8.90 -0.87 -17.49
N ASP A 172 -8.91 -1.09 -18.80
CA ASP A 172 -7.83 -0.74 -19.71
C ASP A 172 -8.04 0.64 -20.36
N THR A 173 -9.27 1.15 -20.30
CA THR A 173 -9.57 2.49 -20.85
C THR A 173 -9.22 3.58 -19.83
N PRO A 174 -8.31 4.51 -20.21
CA PRO A 174 -8.00 5.64 -19.35
C PRO A 174 -9.24 6.46 -19.00
N CYS A 175 -9.36 6.85 -17.75
CA CYS A 175 -10.32 7.84 -17.32
C CYS A 175 -10.13 9.13 -18.11
N PRO A 176 -11.15 9.73 -18.72
CA PRO A 176 -11.01 11.01 -19.39
C PRO A 176 -10.40 12.02 -18.43
N LYS A 177 -9.36 12.73 -18.87
CA LYS A 177 -8.73 13.75 -18.05
C LYS A 177 -9.77 14.84 -17.77
N ARG A 178 -10.18 14.95 -16.52
CA ARG A 178 -11.17 15.92 -16.07
C ARG A 178 -10.57 16.86 -15.05
N GLU A 179 -10.95 18.10 -15.10
CA GLU A 179 -10.72 19.02 -14.01
C GLU A 179 -11.59 18.55 -12.82
N GLN A 180 -10.96 18.35 -11.67
CA GLN A 180 -11.66 17.93 -10.48
C GLN A 180 -12.21 19.16 -9.77
N PRO A 181 -13.56 19.35 -9.73
CA PRO A 181 -14.16 20.42 -8.98
C PRO A 181 -13.95 20.20 -7.47
N PRO A 182 -14.26 21.20 -6.62
CA PRO A 182 -14.31 20.97 -5.19
C PRO A 182 -15.21 19.79 -4.84
N PHE A 183 -14.76 18.95 -3.90
CA PHE A 183 -15.53 17.79 -3.46
C PHE A 183 -16.74 18.24 -2.64
N ASN A 184 -17.95 17.89 -3.09
CA ASN A 184 -19.22 18.30 -2.48
C ASN A 184 -20.00 17.16 -1.82
N GLY A 185 -19.41 15.95 -1.76
CA GLY A 185 -20.02 14.76 -1.17
C GLY A 185 -21.16 14.13 -1.99
N ARG A 186 -21.41 14.61 -3.22
CA ARG A 186 -22.44 14.08 -4.12
C ARG A 186 -21.85 13.43 -5.37
N GLN A 187 -20.55 13.63 -5.64
CA GLN A 187 -19.86 12.96 -6.72
C GLN A 187 -19.89 11.44 -6.48
N SER A 188 -20.19 10.71 -7.52
CA SER A 188 -20.25 9.24 -7.44
C SER A 188 -18.87 8.60 -7.29
N PHE A 189 -17.87 9.15 -7.96
CA PHE A 189 -16.48 8.70 -7.90
C PHE A 189 -15.54 9.92 -8.03
N TYR A 190 -14.64 10.08 -7.07
CA TYR A 190 -13.67 11.16 -6.99
C TYR A 190 -12.33 10.58 -6.56
N ASN A 191 -11.30 10.70 -7.42
CA ASN A 191 -10.04 9.97 -7.25
C ASN A 191 -8.82 10.87 -7.52
N SER A 192 -7.81 10.78 -6.65
CA SER A 192 -6.55 11.51 -6.79
C SER A 192 -5.69 11.03 -7.97
N GLY A 193 -5.95 9.84 -8.49
CA GLY A 193 -4.91 9.06 -9.15
C GLY A 193 -3.82 8.64 -8.18
N TYR A 194 -2.79 7.95 -8.65
CA TYR A 194 -1.68 7.58 -7.80
C TYR A 194 -0.82 8.78 -7.43
N ILE A 195 -0.67 8.98 -6.13
CA ILE A 195 0.22 9.97 -5.54
C ILE A 195 1.62 9.34 -5.51
N HIS A 196 2.59 9.99 -6.15
CA HIS A 196 3.95 9.47 -6.22
C HIS A 196 4.61 9.39 -4.84
N TYR A 197 5.60 8.50 -4.73
CA TYR A 197 6.37 8.28 -3.50
C TYR A 197 7.09 9.54 -3.00
N GLU A 198 7.50 9.53 -1.76
CA GLU A 198 8.19 10.64 -1.12
C GLU A 198 9.42 11.10 -1.91
N GLY A 199 9.58 12.42 -2.05
CA GLY A 199 10.67 13.04 -2.80
C GLY A 199 10.47 13.10 -4.32
N ALA A 200 9.46 12.43 -4.89
CA ALA A 200 9.12 12.56 -6.29
C ALA A 200 8.26 13.79 -6.58
N GLN A 201 8.34 14.30 -7.80
CA GLN A 201 7.40 15.33 -8.26
C GLN A 201 5.98 14.74 -8.30
N GLY A 202 5.00 15.44 -7.74
CA GLY A 202 3.60 14.97 -7.68
C GLY A 202 3.30 14.08 -6.47
N ASN A 203 4.14 14.12 -5.42
CA ASN A 203 3.91 13.38 -4.17
C ASN A 203 2.84 13.99 -3.26
N THR A 204 2.00 14.87 -3.78
CA THR A 204 0.87 15.47 -3.06
C THR A 204 -0.37 15.52 -3.92
N PHE A 205 -1.51 15.32 -3.29
CA PHE A 205 -2.83 15.59 -3.84
C PHE A 205 -3.56 16.60 -2.97
N LYS A 206 -4.12 17.63 -3.59
CA LYS A 206 -4.92 18.65 -2.89
C LYS A 206 -6.38 18.52 -3.28
N MET A 207 -7.23 18.37 -2.29
CA MET A 207 -8.68 18.32 -2.44
C MET A 207 -9.32 19.48 -1.69
N THR A 208 -9.96 20.38 -2.41
CA THR A 208 -10.78 21.46 -1.80
C THR A 208 -12.20 20.96 -1.59
N LEU A 209 -12.75 21.17 -0.42
CA LEU A 209 -14.15 20.89 -0.13
C LEU A 209 -15.02 22.04 -0.68
N ALA A 210 -16.17 21.69 -1.23
CA ALA A 210 -17.14 22.71 -1.67
C ALA A 210 -17.72 23.45 -0.46
N GLU A 211 -18.05 24.73 -0.64
CA GLU A 211 -18.70 25.54 0.39
C GLU A 211 -20.07 25.01 0.82
N ASP A 212 -20.75 24.29 -0.08
CA ASP A 212 -22.07 23.70 0.12
C ASP A 212 -22.04 22.23 0.53
N ILE A 213 -20.85 21.66 0.78
CA ILE A 213 -20.73 20.29 1.30
C ILE A 213 -21.44 20.20 2.66
N LYS A 214 -22.20 19.16 2.85
CA LYS A 214 -22.95 18.99 4.10
C LYS A 214 -22.06 18.45 5.21
N PRO A 215 -22.28 18.85 6.47
CA PRO A 215 -21.66 18.17 7.60
C PRO A 215 -21.97 16.67 7.59
N GLY A 216 -20.95 15.86 7.87
CA GLY A 216 -21.04 14.40 7.83
C GLY A 216 -19.68 13.73 7.70
N ASN A 217 -19.67 12.42 7.67
CA ASN A 217 -18.49 11.60 7.46
C ASN A 217 -18.38 11.17 6.00
N TYR A 218 -17.20 11.41 5.41
CA TYR A 218 -16.84 11.02 4.06
C TYR A 218 -15.62 10.11 4.13
N GLN A 219 -15.81 8.85 3.74
CA GLN A 219 -14.76 7.86 3.77
C GLN A 219 -13.97 7.86 2.46
N TYR A 220 -12.69 7.50 2.54
CA TYR A 220 -11.82 7.34 1.39
C TYR A 220 -10.89 6.14 1.60
N TYR A 221 -10.38 5.59 0.50
CA TYR A 221 -9.45 4.46 0.51
C TYR A 221 -8.44 4.55 -0.63
N CYS A 222 -7.43 3.67 -0.59
CA CYS A 222 -6.44 3.51 -1.65
C CYS A 222 -6.88 2.44 -2.65
N ASN A 223 -6.82 2.75 -3.95
CA ASN A 223 -7.17 1.80 -5.00
C ASN A 223 -6.11 0.71 -5.25
N LEU A 224 -4.89 0.89 -4.76
CA LEU A 224 -3.85 -0.13 -4.84
C LEU A 224 -4.02 -1.20 -3.75
N HIS A 225 -4.61 -0.82 -2.63
CA HIS A 225 -4.80 -1.68 -1.48
C HIS A 225 -6.29 -1.84 -1.17
N SER A 226 -6.64 -3.00 -0.64
CA SER A 226 -8.01 -3.25 -0.21
C SER A 226 -8.50 -2.13 0.73
N PRO A 227 -9.79 -1.72 0.64
CA PRO A 227 -10.36 -0.79 1.62
C PRO A 227 -10.28 -1.31 3.06
N PHE A 228 -10.11 -2.62 3.26
CA PHE A 228 -9.83 -3.21 4.57
C PHE A 228 -8.43 -2.86 5.08
N ALA A 229 -7.47 -2.71 4.16
CA ALA A 229 -6.09 -2.43 4.52
C ALA A 229 -5.84 -0.92 4.67
N MET A 230 -6.26 -0.10 3.70
CA MET A 230 -5.88 1.32 3.66
C MET A 230 -7.09 2.23 3.42
N ALA A 231 -7.69 2.71 4.50
CA ALA A 231 -8.83 3.61 4.49
C ALA A 231 -8.68 4.77 5.48
N GLY A 232 -9.47 5.83 5.28
CA GLY A 232 -9.53 6.98 6.16
C GLY A 232 -10.87 7.70 6.10
N ALA A 233 -11.07 8.71 6.94
CA ALA A 233 -12.31 9.45 7.03
C ALA A 233 -12.10 10.97 7.18
N ILE A 234 -12.97 11.73 6.53
CA ILE A 234 -13.07 13.19 6.65
C ILE A 234 -14.40 13.50 7.34
N GLU A 235 -14.33 14.06 8.53
CA GLU A 235 -15.50 14.57 9.23
C GLU A 235 -15.68 16.06 8.89
N VAL A 236 -16.67 16.38 8.08
CA VAL A 236 -17.03 17.77 7.80
C VAL A 236 -17.93 18.29 8.90
N LYS A 237 -17.48 19.33 9.60
CA LYS A 237 -18.20 19.99 10.69
C LYS A 237 -18.80 21.32 10.24
N PRO A 238 -19.93 21.75 10.88
CA PRO A 238 -20.43 23.11 10.69
C PRO A 238 -19.34 24.16 11.01
N LYS A 239 -19.30 25.27 10.26
CA LYS A 239 -18.33 26.37 10.49
C LYS A 239 -18.38 26.96 11.91
N SER A 240 -19.47 26.73 12.64
CA SER A 240 -19.63 27.17 14.05
C SER A 240 -18.97 26.23 15.07
N THR A 241 -18.49 25.06 14.64
CA THR A 241 -17.84 24.04 15.50
C THR A 241 -16.34 24.15 15.30
N SER A 242 -15.54 24.07 16.36
CA SER A 242 -14.09 24.05 16.24
C SER A 242 -13.59 22.77 15.58
N VAL A 243 -12.53 22.86 14.78
CA VAL A 243 -11.79 21.74 14.21
C VAL A 243 -10.33 21.80 14.69
N PRO A 244 -9.62 20.68 14.69
CA PRO A 244 -8.22 20.62 15.12
C PRO A 244 -7.33 21.54 14.28
N SER A 245 -6.35 22.14 14.92
CA SER A 245 -5.24 22.82 14.23
C SER A 245 -4.33 21.80 13.52
N GLN A 246 -3.50 22.25 12.56
CA GLN A 246 -2.53 21.36 11.92
C GLN A 246 -1.59 20.71 12.95
N SER A 247 -1.18 21.44 13.98
CA SER A 247 -0.31 20.88 15.03
C SER A 247 -0.98 19.76 15.83
N GLU A 248 -2.29 19.80 16.03
CA GLU A 248 -3.06 18.73 16.66
C GLU A 248 -3.23 17.53 15.70
N VAL A 249 -3.47 17.78 14.40
CA VAL A 249 -3.47 16.75 13.36
C VAL A 249 -2.12 16.04 13.29
N ASP A 250 -1.02 16.80 13.27
CA ASP A 250 0.34 16.25 13.26
C ASP A 250 0.66 15.45 14.53
N ARG A 251 0.18 15.91 15.68
CA ARG A 251 0.35 15.16 16.94
C ARG A 251 -0.39 13.82 16.88
N LYS A 252 -1.64 13.85 16.43
CA LYS A 252 -2.46 12.63 16.25
C LYS A 252 -1.80 11.66 15.25
N ALA A 253 -1.30 12.17 14.13
CA ALA A 253 -0.57 11.37 13.14
C ALA A 253 0.65 10.68 13.79
N ARG A 254 1.46 11.41 14.56
CA ARG A 254 2.62 10.82 15.24
C ARG A 254 2.22 9.75 16.27
N GLU A 255 1.16 9.98 17.03
CA GLU A 255 0.65 9.00 18.01
C GLU A 255 0.17 7.72 17.32
N GLU A 256 -0.52 7.85 16.17
CA GLU A 256 -0.94 6.72 15.36
C GLU A 256 0.27 5.98 14.76
N ILE A 257 1.24 6.68 14.18
CA ILE A 257 2.48 6.09 13.66
C ILE A 257 3.22 5.31 14.75
N GLN A 258 3.39 5.88 15.95
CA GLN A 258 4.07 5.21 17.06
C GLN A 258 3.34 3.95 17.52
N ARG A 259 2.01 4.01 17.59
CA ARG A 259 1.19 2.86 17.95
C ARG A 259 1.35 1.72 16.93
N ASP A 260 1.26 2.05 15.64
CA ASP A 260 1.30 1.07 14.56
C ASP A 260 2.73 0.53 14.32
N ALA A 261 3.75 1.34 14.59
CA ALA A 261 5.15 0.90 14.51
C ALA A 261 5.57 -0.04 15.66
N ALA A 262 4.91 0.02 16.82
CA ALA A 262 5.32 -0.76 17.99
C ALA A 262 5.35 -2.28 17.73
N PRO A 263 4.28 -2.93 17.19
CA PRO A 263 4.32 -4.35 16.88
C PRO A 263 5.31 -4.69 15.76
N LEU A 264 5.51 -3.79 14.79
CA LEU A 264 6.51 -3.98 13.73
C LEU A 264 7.94 -3.98 14.27
N LEU A 265 8.26 -3.06 15.19
CA LEU A 265 9.57 -3.01 15.85
C LEU A 265 9.81 -4.26 16.69
N GLU A 266 8.81 -4.73 17.45
CA GLU A 266 8.90 -5.96 18.21
C GLU A 266 9.11 -7.17 17.30
N GLY A 267 8.31 -7.30 16.24
CA GLY A 267 8.45 -8.36 15.25
C GLY A 267 9.79 -8.34 14.53
N PHE A 268 10.34 -7.16 14.26
CA PHE A 268 11.68 -7.01 13.68
C PHE A 268 12.77 -7.55 14.61
N GLU A 269 12.72 -7.21 15.91
CA GLU A 269 13.67 -7.74 16.89
C GLU A 269 13.50 -9.27 17.10
N GLU A 270 12.27 -9.78 17.11
CA GLU A 270 12.01 -11.21 17.15
C GLU A 270 12.60 -11.94 15.93
N ALA A 271 12.41 -11.38 14.73
CA ALA A 271 12.93 -11.94 13.49
C ALA A 271 14.48 -11.95 13.49
N LYS A 272 15.11 -10.87 13.94
CA LYS A 272 16.57 -10.78 14.13
C LYS A 272 17.09 -11.81 15.15
N ALA A 273 16.30 -12.12 16.15
CA ALA A 273 16.62 -13.15 17.15
C ALA A 273 16.33 -14.59 16.67
N GLY A 274 15.89 -14.78 15.43
CA GLY A 274 15.53 -16.09 14.86
C GLY A 274 14.25 -16.69 15.43
N LYS A 275 13.33 -15.84 15.91
CA LYS A 275 12.04 -16.24 16.48
C LYS A 275 10.86 -15.96 15.55
N ALA A 276 11.11 -15.34 14.38
CA ALA A 276 10.04 -15.10 13.41
C ALA A 276 9.33 -16.42 13.06
N SER A 277 8.02 -16.37 12.88
CA SER A 277 7.22 -17.50 12.41
C SER A 277 6.36 -17.03 11.25
N ILE A 278 6.34 -17.79 10.16
CA ILE A 278 5.51 -17.53 8.99
C ILE A 278 4.18 -18.31 9.03
N ASP A 279 4.08 -19.29 9.92
CA ASP A 279 2.88 -20.11 10.17
C ASP A 279 2.21 -19.82 11.54
N GLY A 280 2.74 -18.83 12.28
CA GLY A 280 2.28 -18.45 13.62
C GLY A 280 2.72 -19.40 14.75
N GLU A 281 3.29 -20.59 14.45
CA GLU A 281 3.58 -21.62 15.45
C GLU A 281 5.07 -21.95 15.52
N THR A 282 5.73 -22.13 14.37
CA THR A 282 7.09 -22.66 14.31
C THR A 282 8.11 -21.57 13.97
N PRO A 283 9.19 -21.39 14.75
CA PRO A 283 10.25 -20.45 14.39
C PRO A 283 10.84 -20.76 13.02
N PHE A 284 10.75 -19.81 12.11
CA PHE A 284 11.28 -19.93 10.76
C PHE A 284 12.81 -19.94 10.78
N LYS A 285 13.41 -20.91 10.10
CA LYS A 285 14.86 -21.06 9.98
C LYS A 285 15.29 -20.77 8.55
N GLY A 286 15.59 -19.52 8.26
CA GLY A 286 15.99 -19.11 6.92
C GLY A 286 16.23 -17.61 6.83
N ASN A 287 16.31 -17.12 5.60
CA ASN A 287 16.41 -15.69 5.34
C ASN A 287 15.05 -15.22 4.83
N LEU A 288 14.51 -14.18 5.45
CA LEU A 288 13.26 -13.56 5.09
C LEU A 288 13.50 -12.41 4.12
N ALA A 289 12.71 -12.34 3.07
CA ALA A 289 12.53 -11.14 2.25
C ALA A 289 11.10 -10.63 2.49
N GLY A 290 10.99 -9.73 3.47
CA GLY A 290 9.74 -9.30 4.04
C GLY A 290 9.25 -10.16 5.21
N TYR A 291 8.46 -9.58 6.10
CA TYR A 291 7.85 -10.29 7.22
C TYR A 291 6.49 -9.70 7.58
N TYR A 292 5.53 -10.57 7.76
CA TYR A 292 4.16 -10.25 8.17
C TYR A 292 3.76 -11.09 9.38
N LYS A 293 2.94 -10.51 10.26
CA LYS A 293 2.25 -11.16 11.37
C LYS A 293 0.85 -10.56 11.49
N ASP A 294 -0.10 -11.31 12.00
CA ASP A 294 -1.48 -10.86 12.20
C ASP A 294 -1.57 -9.64 13.11
N ASP A 295 -0.71 -9.54 14.13
CA ASP A 295 -0.66 -8.40 15.05
C ASP A 295 -0.08 -7.11 14.44
N PHE A 296 0.43 -7.16 13.20
CA PHE A 296 0.78 -5.97 12.42
C PHE A 296 -0.43 -5.28 11.78
N GLU A 297 -1.63 -5.82 11.98
CA GLU A 297 -2.86 -5.38 11.28
C GLU A 297 -2.68 -5.46 9.76
N HIS A 298 -2.58 -4.30 9.08
CA HIS A 298 -2.42 -4.24 7.62
C HIS A 298 -0.99 -3.93 7.20
N ALA A 299 -0.10 -3.64 8.16
CA ALA A 299 1.28 -3.29 7.92
C ALA A 299 2.16 -4.54 7.72
N PHE A 300 3.31 -4.37 7.08
CA PHE A 300 4.32 -5.42 6.96
C PHE A 300 5.73 -4.85 6.95
N LEU A 301 6.68 -5.64 7.43
CA LEU A 301 8.09 -5.31 7.41
C LEU A 301 8.68 -5.57 6.02
N SER A 302 9.21 -4.54 5.40
CA SER A 302 9.93 -4.59 4.13
C SER A 302 11.44 -4.65 4.40
N GLU A 303 11.88 -5.73 5.08
CA GLU A 303 13.26 -5.93 5.52
C GLU A 303 13.80 -7.29 5.09
N PHE A 304 15.12 -7.36 4.87
CA PHE A 304 15.84 -8.63 4.72
C PHE A 304 16.39 -9.07 6.07
N ILE A 305 15.99 -10.25 6.54
CA ILE A 305 16.34 -10.76 7.87
C ILE A 305 16.84 -12.19 7.78
N PRO A 306 18.04 -12.49 8.29
CA PRO A 306 19.03 -11.61 8.88
C PRO A 306 19.74 -10.73 7.84
N ASN A 307 20.35 -9.66 8.29
CA ASN A 307 21.19 -8.80 7.46
C ASN A 307 22.42 -8.32 8.27
N PRO A 308 23.69 -8.65 7.87
CA PRO A 308 24.06 -9.42 6.68
C PRO A 308 23.86 -10.95 6.82
N ILE A 309 23.66 -11.61 5.69
CA ILE A 309 23.73 -13.07 5.58
C ILE A 309 25.19 -13.49 5.46
N LYS A 310 25.59 -14.58 6.14
CA LYS A 310 26.92 -15.17 6.04
C LYS A 310 26.85 -16.51 5.31
N ALA A 311 27.70 -16.73 4.30
CA ALA A 311 27.74 -17.94 3.53
C ALA A 311 29.20 -18.31 3.14
N LYS A 312 29.41 -19.51 2.61
CA LYS A 312 30.68 -19.96 2.02
C LYS A 312 30.54 -20.07 0.50
N VAL A 313 31.68 -20.04 -0.19
CA VAL A 313 31.72 -20.33 -1.62
C VAL A 313 31.15 -21.73 -1.87
N GLY A 314 30.20 -21.83 -2.81
CA GLY A 314 29.48 -23.04 -3.13
C GLY A 314 28.30 -23.38 -2.23
N GLU A 315 28.08 -22.64 -1.18
CA GLU A 315 26.87 -22.76 -0.33
C GLU A 315 25.67 -22.17 -1.01
N LYS A 316 24.53 -22.85 -0.93
CA LYS A 316 23.23 -22.37 -1.41
C LYS A 316 22.59 -21.50 -0.34
N VAL A 317 22.31 -20.23 -0.66
CA VAL A 317 21.56 -19.30 0.19
C VAL A 317 20.13 -19.27 -0.31
N THR A 318 19.17 -19.45 0.59
CA THR A 318 17.75 -19.47 0.27
C THR A 318 17.03 -18.34 1.03
N TRP A 319 16.16 -17.62 0.35
CA TRP A 319 15.24 -16.64 0.93
C TRP A 319 13.80 -17.14 0.80
N PHE A 320 13.03 -17.00 1.84
CA PHE A 320 11.58 -16.97 1.75
C PHE A 320 11.16 -15.59 1.26
N VAL A 321 10.49 -15.52 0.13
CA VAL A 321 10.09 -14.27 -0.54
C VAL A 321 8.58 -14.22 -0.59
N SER A 322 8.01 -13.18 0.03
CA SER A 322 6.58 -12.91 0.08
C SER A 322 6.33 -11.43 -0.21
N GLY A 323 5.70 -11.10 -1.34
CA GLY A 323 5.38 -9.71 -1.72
C GLY A 323 6.59 -8.80 -2.01
N HIS A 324 7.79 -9.36 -2.15
CA HIS A 324 9.04 -8.63 -2.37
C HIS A 324 9.88 -9.23 -3.50
N THR A 325 11.01 -8.60 -3.83
CA THR A 325 12.01 -9.18 -4.72
C THR A 325 13.37 -9.31 -4.02
N VAL A 326 14.15 -10.33 -4.41
CA VAL A 326 15.56 -10.48 -4.06
C VAL A 326 16.38 -10.27 -5.32
N SER A 327 17.09 -9.13 -5.43
CA SER A 327 17.73 -8.73 -6.69
C SER A 327 19.16 -8.27 -6.47
N PHE A 328 20.09 -8.85 -7.22
CA PHE A 328 21.52 -8.56 -7.18
C PHE A 328 22.00 -7.84 -8.43
N ASP A 329 23.10 -7.09 -8.31
CA ASP A 329 23.71 -6.29 -9.38
C ASP A 329 22.67 -5.37 -10.07
N VAL A 330 21.85 -4.73 -9.24
CA VAL A 330 20.76 -3.86 -9.67
C VAL A 330 21.35 -2.60 -10.29
N PRO A 331 21.17 -2.33 -11.60
CA PRO A 331 21.83 -1.21 -12.28
C PRO A 331 21.25 0.14 -11.82
N ARG A 332 19.99 0.17 -11.41
CA ARG A 332 19.29 1.34 -10.88
C ARG A 332 17.99 0.90 -10.23
N TYR A 333 17.44 1.76 -9.37
CA TYR A 333 16.10 1.56 -8.83
C TYR A 333 15.03 1.58 -9.93
N PHE A 334 14.10 0.66 -9.86
CA PHE A 334 12.96 0.56 -10.76
C PHE A 334 11.68 0.88 -9.99
N PRO A 335 11.07 2.08 -10.18
CA PRO A 335 9.78 2.36 -9.56
C PRO A 335 8.74 1.33 -10.04
N ILE A 336 7.89 0.88 -9.11
CA ILE A 336 6.84 -0.12 -9.43
C ILE A 336 5.88 0.36 -10.51
N ALA A 337 5.58 1.66 -10.53
CA ALA A 337 4.68 2.26 -11.51
C ALA A 337 5.30 3.46 -12.21
N THR A 338 4.97 3.64 -13.48
CA THR A 338 5.34 4.80 -14.29
C THR A 338 4.08 5.49 -14.82
N VAL A 339 4.09 6.82 -14.84
CA VAL A 339 3.00 7.64 -15.36
C VAL A 339 3.43 8.31 -16.65
N ALA A 340 2.73 8.02 -17.75
CA ALA A 340 2.94 8.66 -19.03
C ALA A 340 2.40 10.09 -19.05
N LYS A 341 2.80 10.91 -20.03
CA LYS A 341 2.34 12.30 -20.17
C LYS A 341 0.83 12.45 -20.34
N ASN A 342 0.17 11.45 -20.88
CA ASN A 342 -1.28 11.40 -21.04
C ASN A 342 -2.01 10.91 -19.78
N GLY A 343 -1.29 10.60 -18.71
CA GLY A 343 -1.82 10.10 -17.45
C GLY A 343 -1.95 8.58 -17.37
N THR A 344 -1.66 7.83 -18.44
CA THR A 344 -1.66 6.35 -18.41
C THR A 344 -0.61 5.86 -17.44
N VAL A 345 -1.00 4.95 -16.55
CA VAL A 345 -0.14 4.34 -15.54
C VAL A 345 0.13 2.89 -15.92
N THR A 346 1.38 2.49 -15.86
CA THR A 346 1.81 1.11 -16.14
C THR A 346 2.74 0.62 -15.07
N PHE A 347 2.69 -0.68 -14.76
CA PHE A 347 3.71 -1.32 -13.94
C PHE A 347 5.02 -1.40 -14.69
N ASN A 348 6.12 -1.24 -13.96
CA ASN A 348 7.43 -1.42 -14.52
C ASN A 348 7.75 -2.92 -14.60
N PRO A 349 7.90 -3.49 -15.80
CA PRO A 349 8.15 -4.92 -15.95
C PRO A 349 9.42 -5.37 -15.24
N ARG A 350 10.44 -4.53 -15.16
CA ARG A 350 11.70 -4.86 -14.47
C ARG A 350 11.56 -4.96 -12.97
N ALA A 351 10.60 -4.24 -12.37
CA ALA A 351 10.31 -4.34 -10.95
C ALA A 351 9.47 -5.58 -10.63
N VAL A 352 8.60 -5.98 -11.56
CA VAL A 352 7.60 -7.03 -11.34
C VAL A 352 8.07 -8.40 -11.82
N LYS A 353 8.59 -8.50 -13.04
CA LYS A 353 8.79 -9.79 -13.73
C LYS A 353 10.23 -10.28 -13.80
N ALA A 354 11.21 -9.60 -13.24
CA ALA A 354 12.63 -9.98 -13.39
C ALA A 354 13.09 -10.20 -14.86
N ILE A 355 12.58 -9.40 -15.79
CA ILE A 355 12.75 -9.57 -17.26
C ILE A 355 14.21 -9.76 -17.69
N ASP A 356 15.14 -9.09 -17.02
CA ASP A 356 16.56 -9.16 -17.35
C ASP A 356 17.29 -10.25 -16.54
N SER A 357 16.58 -11.06 -15.75
CA SER A 357 17.17 -12.16 -14.97
C SER A 357 17.27 -13.43 -15.80
N PRO A 358 18.35 -14.19 -15.67
CA PRO A 358 18.47 -15.51 -16.31
C PRO A 358 17.57 -16.59 -15.64
N VAL A 359 16.97 -16.28 -14.53
CA VAL A 359 16.12 -17.20 -13.76
C VAL A 359 14.72 -17.20 -14.38
N PRO A 360 14.14 -18.37 -14.65
CA PRO A 360 12.74 -18.47 -15.04
C PRO A 360 11.82 -17.80 -14.00
N GLU A 361 10.76 -17.21 -14.45
CA GLU A 361 9.72 -16.72 -13.54
C GLU A 361 9.22 -17.88 -12.66
N PRO A 362 8.90 -17.62 -11.38
CA PRO A 362 8.28 -18.62 -10.54
C PRO A 362 7.01 -19.15 -11.22
N PRO A 363 6.68 -20.44 -11.04
CA PRO A 363 5.39 -20.91 -11.49
C PRO A 363 4.29 -20.09 -10.85
N GLU A 364 3.26 -19.73 -11.62
CA GLU A 364 2.08 -19.09 -11.06
C GLU A 364 1.59 -19.91 -9.87
N ALA A 365 1.32 -19.25 -8.75
CA ALA A 365 0.73 -19.92 -7.60
C ALA A 365 -0.56 -20.57 -8.13
N GLY A 366 -0.60 -21.89 -8.08
CA GLY A 366 -1.69 -22.65 -8.68
C GLY A 366 -3.03 -22.13 -8.17
N GLY A 367 -3.74 -21.39 -9.00
CA GLY A 367 -5.06 -20.87 -8.72
C GLY A 367 -6.07 -22.03 -8.61
N GLY A 368 -6.02 -22.71 -7.47
CA GLY A 368 -7.16 -23.46 -6.98
C GLY A 368 -8.18 -22.49 -6.40
N PRO A 369 -9.47 -22.83 -6.40
CA PRO A 369 -10.45 -21.99 -5.74
C PRO A 369 -10.00 -21.71 -4.30
N PRO A 370 -10.02 -20.45 -3.83
CA PRO A 370 -9.71 -20.13 -2.45
C PRO A 370 -10.66 -20.92 -1.54
N GLY A 371 -10.15 -21.64 -0.55
CA GLY A 371 -11.00 -22.06 0.54
C GLY A 371 -10.96 -23.52 0.99
N GLU A 372 -10.38 -24.48 0.29
CA GLU A 372 -10.32 -25.87 0.81
C GLU A 372 -8.89 -26.42 0.81
N GLY A 373 -8.13 -26.11 1.84
CA GLY A 373 -6.83 -26.74 2.09
C GLY A 373 -5.90 -25.87 2.94
N PRO A 374 -4.81 -26.45 3.48
CA PRO A 374 -3.75 -25.66 4.07
C PRO A 374 -3.18 -24.71 3.00
N PRO A 375 -2.71 -23.51 3.37
CA PRO A 375 -2.11 -22.56 2.43
C PRO A 375 -1.08 -23.28 1.53
N PRO A 376 -1.02 -22.97 0.23
CA PRO A 376 -0.12 -23.62 -0.69
C PRO A 376 1.31 -23.47 -0.17
N LYS A 377 2.08 -24.57 -0.21
CA LYS A 377 3.48 -24.52 0.19
C LYS A 377 4.25 -23.60 -0.76
N PRO A 378 5.19 -22.79 -0.23
CA PRO A 378 6.06 -21.98 -1.07
C PRO A 378 6.74 -22.83 -2.16
N ALA A 379 6.72 -22.34 -3.40
CA ALA A 379 7.40 -23.00 -4.48
C ALA A 379 8.94 -22.83 -4.35
N ASP A 380 9.70 -23.92 -4.61
CA ASP A 380 11.16 -23.87 -4.59
C ASP A 380 11.68 -23.41 -5.96
N VAL A 381 12.42 -22.29 -5.99
CA VAL A 381 13.05 -21.73 -7.20
C VAL A 381 14.55 -21.67 -7.01
N ASP A 382 15.30 -22.45 -7.81
CA ASP A 382 16.76 -22.44 -7.79
C ASP A 382 17.31 -21.57 -8.93
N ALA A 383 17.84 -20.39 -8.56
CA ALA A 383 18.49 -19.46 -9.49
C ALA A 383 19.87 -19.95 -9.99
N GLY A 384 20.33 -21.08 -9.49
CA GLY A 384 21.60 -21.71 -9.92
C GLY A 384 22.84 -21.05 -9.31
N ARG A 385 23.89 -20.93 -10.12
CA ARG A 385 25.22 -20.45 -9.69
C ARG A 385 25.52 -19.06 -10.24
N TRP A 386 26.00 -18.17 -9.36
CA TRP A 386 26.31 -16.79 -9.72
C TRP A 386 27.68 -16.38 -9.21
N ASP A 387 28.43 -15.63 -10.03
CA ASP A 387 29.80 -15.24 -9.74
C ASP A 387 29.96 -13.79 -9.27
N GLY A 388 28.85 -13.14 -8.96
CA GLY A 388 28.79 -11.75 -8.49
C GLY A 388 28.66 -10.72 -9.62
N LYS A 389 28.33 -11.14 -10.83
CA LYS A 389 28.21 -10.24 -11.99
C LYS A 389 26.94 -10.50 -12.77
N GLY A 390 26.36 -9.40 -13.24
CA GLY A 390 25.13 -9.42 -14.00
C GLY A 390 23.89 -9.44 -13.11
N PHE A 391 22.84 -8.78 -13.60
CA PHE A 391 21.56 -8.71 -12.90
C PHE A 391 20.94 -10.08 -12.75
N ILE A 392 20.52 -10.42 -11.53
CA ILE A 392 19.76 -11.61 -11.19
C ILE A 392 18.70 -11.25 -10.16
N SER A 393 17.48 -11.72 -10.33
CA SER A 393 16.33 -11.36 -9.50
C SER A 393 15.34 -12.50 -9.36
N SER A 394 14.66 -12.57 -8.21
CA SER A 394 13.50 -13.45 -8.01
C SER A 394 12.28 -13.02 -8.82
N GLY A 395 12.23 -11.76 -9.28
CA GLY A 395 10.98 -11.13 -9.65
C GLY A 395 10.08 -10.92 -8.43
N LEU A 396 8.90 -10.34 -8.65
CA LEU A 396 7.82 -10.29 -7.68
C LEU A 396 6.96 -11.53 -7.90
N PRO A 397 7.01 -12.54 -6.99
CA PRO A 397 6.24 -13.76 -7.18
C PRO A 397 4.76 -13.51 -6.91
N ASP A 398 3.92 -14.24 -7.61
CA ASP A 398 2.51 -14.38 -7.28
C ASP A 398 2.37 -15.48 -6.21
N GLY A 399 2.35 -15.08 -4.95
CA GLY A 399 2.44 -15.95 -3.77
C GLY A 399 3.85 -16.14 -3.24
N ASP A 400 4.00 -17.03 -2.27
CA ASP A 400 5.25 -17.25 -1.55
C ASP A 400 6.19 -18.22 -2.29
N ILE A 401 7.47 -17.89 -2.28
CA ILE A 401 8.51 -18.79 -2.85
C ILE A 401 9.73 -18.92 -1.94
N ASN A 402 10.43 -20.04 -2.07
CA ASN A 402 11.80 -20.24 -1.56
C ASN A 402 12.78 -20.03 -2.72
N TRP A 403 13.33 -18.83 -2.84
CA TRP A 403 14.28 -18.50 -3.89
C TRP A 403 15.71 -18.72 -3.43
N SER A 404 16.50 -19.47 -4.22
CA SER A 404 17.85 -19.89 -3.83
C SER A 404 18.91 -19.48 -4.84
N LEU A 405 20.09 -19.09 -4.34
CA LEU A 405 21.25 -18.71 -5.15
C LEU A 405 22.53 -19.31 -4.56
N THR A 406 23.41 -19.84 -5.43
CA THR A 406 24.74 -20.36 -5.04
C THR A 406 25.84 -19.41 -5.49
N PHE A 407 26.60 -18.86 -4.53
CA PHE A 407 27.71 -17.95 -4.81
C PHE A 407 28.98 -18.74 -5.15
N THR A 408 29.60 -18.41 -6.30
CA THR A 408 30.80 -19.14 -6.77
C THR A 408 32.12 -18.47 -6.43
N LYS A 409 32.09 -17.26 -5.89
CA LYS A 409 33.26 -16.47 -5.47
C LYS A 409 33.06 -15.86 -4.10
N ALA A 410 34.15 -15.73 -3.35
CA ALA A 410 34.17 -14.98 -2.11
C ALA A 410 34.01 -13.49 -2.38
N GLY A 411 33.30 -12.78 -1.49
CA GLY A 411 33.04 -11.36 -1.62
C GLY A 411 31.87 -10.89 -0.78
N THR A 412 31.58 -9.60 -0.85
CA THR A 412 30.41 -8.99 -0.25
C THR A 412 29.47 -8.54 -1.35
N TYR A 413 28.26 -9.07 -1.35
CA TYR A 413 27.27 -8.86 -2.41
C TYR A 413 26.04 -8.16 -1.85
N LYS A 414 25.80 -6.93 -2.31
CA LYS A 414 24.60 -6.18 -1.96
C LYS A 414 23.44 -6.59 -2.85
N TYR A 415 22.25 -6.63 -2.25
CA TYR A 415 21.01 -6.90 -2.95
C TYR A 415 19.88 -6.00 -2.43
N ALA A 416 18.81 -5.90 -3.18
CA ALA A 416 17.71 -5.02 -2.88
C ALA A 416 16.36 -5.58 -3.33
N CYS A 417 15.29 -5.11 -2.72
CA CYS A 417 13.96 -5.19 -3.30
C CYS A 417 13.80 -4.13 -4.39
N LEU A 418 13.27 -4.48 -5.56
CA LEU A 418 13.05 -3.54 -6.66
C LEU A 418 11.83 -2.63 -6.43
N ILE A 419 10.96 -3.00 -5.50
CA ILE A 419 9.73 -2.28 -5.16
C ILE A 419 9.96 -1.29 -4.02
N HIS A 420 10.74 -1.70 -3.00
CA HIS A 420 10.98 -0.94 -1.79
C HIS A 420 12.43 -0.46 -1.70
N PRO A 421 12.75 0.78 -2.14
CA PRO A 421 14.14 1.25 -2.30
C PRO A 421 14.98 1.21 -1.04
N ARG A 422 14.36 1.28 0.15
CA ARG A 422 15.05 1.22 1.44
C ARG A 422 15.34 -0.21 1.89
N MET A 423 14.67 -1.21 1.29
CA MET A 423 14.87 -2.62 1.58
C MET A 423 16.12 -3.13 0.88
N VAL A 424 17.24 -3.10 1.58
CA VAL A 424 18.56 -3.49 1.08
C VAL A 424 19.23 -4.49 2.02
N GLY A 425 19.94 -5.45 1.43
CA GLY A 425 20.63 -6.48 2.17
C GLY A 425 22.05 -6.76 1.67
N GLU A 426 22.77 -7.58 2.39
CA GLU A 426 24.15 -7.97 2.09
C GLU A 426 24.38 -9.47 2.36
N VAL A 427 25.05 -10.14 1.44
CA VAL A 427 25.58 -11.49 1.64
C VAL A 427 27.10 -11.43 1.69
N GLN A 428 27.69 -11.88 2.80
CA GLN A 428 29.13 -12.00 3.01
C GLN A 428 29.57 -13.44 2.76
N VAL A 429 30.23 -13.67 1.62
CA VAL A 429 30.68 -15.00 1.18
C VAL A 429 32.15 -15.16 1.48
N SER A 430 32.50 -16.10 2.37
CA SER A 430 33.88 -16.49 2.67
C SER A 430 34.35 -17.62 1.77
N GLY A 431 35.69 -17.70 1.59
CA GLY A 431 36.34 -18.78 0.79
C GLY A 431 36.25 -20.15 1.44
#